data_843d42fdf590b5ecddb296b5bba8824d
#
_entry.id   843d42fdf590b5ecddb296b5bba8824d
#
_cell.length_a   1.000
_cell.length_b   1.000
_cell.length_c   1.000
_cell.angle_alpha   90.00
_cell.angle_beta   90.00
_cell.angle_gamma   90.00
#
_symmetry.space_group_name_H-M   'P 1'
#
loop_
_entity.id
_entity.type
_entity.pdbx_description
1 polymer ?
#
loop_
_entity_poly.entity_id
_entity_poly.type
_entity_poly.pdbx_seq_one_letter_code
_entity_poly.pdbx_strand_id
1 'polypeptide(L)'
;MNDTQVHTGKTIQRKTGKTFHIATQLLPKRIRHPTYVLYGFFRIADEVVDDPDGDTPDEQAARLEELRAQVFGDQPTDDPVLSAFAELRETHGIDDEWVNEFVDAMASDIHTDRYETYADLEAYMRGSAAAVGVMMTDIMDLDEDEYAQALPHAIKLGEAFQLTNFLRDVREDVVDRDRVYLPVETLARHGVSTDEVLALKASDGARAAVEAELRRAEDLYREGVAGIRYLPEDCQFAVLLAAVLYAEHHRTIRAVDYDTITFEPDLSLARKLSLVAKTRWHWLWNKDPETVFHRVSAIPVSEDAGTHEQKAGWARWWPTR
;
A
#
# COMPACT_ATOMS: atom_id res chain seq x y z
N MET A 1 -0.04 -21.97 -13.80
CA MET A 1 -0.25 -20.67 -14.52
C MET A 1 0.27 -20.74 -15.94
N ASN A 2 -0.50 -20.25 -16.92
CA ASN A 2 -0.12 -20.18 -18.33
C ASN A 2 0.21 -18.74 -18.78
N ASP A 3 0.82 -18.58 -19.98
CA ASP A 3 1.26 -17.27 -20.48
C ASP A 3 0.10 -16.26 -20.65
N THR A 4 -1.11 -16.71 -20.98
CA THR A 4 -2.28 -15.85 -21.17
C THR A 4 -2.71 -15.24 -19.84
N GLN A 5 -2.77 -16.02 -18.77
CA GLN A 5 -3.13 -15.60 -17.40
C GLN A 5 -2.16 -14.52 -16.89
N VAL A 6 -0.85 -14.78 -17.02
CA VAL A 6 0.19 -13.82 -16.63
C VAL A 6 0.13 -12.54 -17.48
N HIS A 7 -0.16 -12.66 -18.78
CA HIS A 7 -0.25 -11.52 -19.68
C HIS A 7 -1.43 -10.60 -19.34
N THR A 8 -2.58 -11.18 -18.99
CA THR A 8 -3.78 -10.42 -18.59
C THR A 8 -3.51 -9.63 -17.32
N GLY A 9 -3.05 -10.26 -16.24
CA GLY A 9 -2.71 -9.58 -14.98
C GLY A 9 -1.64 -8.49 -15.16
N LYS A 10 -0.60 -8.76 -15.98
CA LYS A 10 0.40 -7.74 -16.33
C LYS A 10 -0.19 -6.53 -17.04
N THR A 11 -1.14 -6.76 -17.94
CA THR A 11 -1.79 -5.68 -18.71
C THR A 11 -2.64 -4.80 -17.78
N ILE A 12 -3.36 -5.41 -16.86
CA ILE A 12 -4.13 -4.71 -15.82
C ILE A 12 -3.17 -3.86 -14.98
N GLN A 13 -2.14 -4.44 -14.36
CA GLN A 13 -1.20 -3.71 -13.51
C GLN A 13 -0.52 -2.55 -14.23
N ARG A 14 -0.16 -2.70 -15.51
CA ARG A 14 0.48 -1.63 -16.30
C ARG A 14 -0.45 -0.43 -16.52
N LYS A 15 -1.75 -0.65 -16.59
CA LYS A 15 -2.76 0.41 -16.81
C LYS A 15 -3.08 1.14 -15.51
N THR A 16 -3.32 0.43 -14.43
CA THR A 16 -3.87 0.95 -13.17
C THR A 16 -2.82 1.15 -12.08
N GLY A 17 -1.79 0.29 -11.98
CA GLY A 17 -0.76 0.32 -10.94
C GLY A 17 0.62 0.79 -11.40
N LYS A 18 0.74 1.92 -12.10
CA LYS A 18 2.00 2.38 -12.75
C LYS A 18 3.21 2.43 -11.82
N THR A 19 3.04 2.84 -10.57
CA THR A 19 4.14 2.95 -9.59
C THR A 19 4.59 1.57 -9.13
N PHE A 20 3.66 0.69 -8.75
CA PHE A 20 3.95 -0.70 -8.39
C PHE A 20 4.53 -1.48 -9.55
N HIS A 21 4.06 -1.22 -10.78
CA HIS A 21 4.57 -1.90 -11.96
C HIS A 21 6.08 -1.73 -12.14
N ILE A 22 6.65 -0.56 -11.84
CA ILE A 22 8.10 -0.33 -11.90
C ILE A 22 8.84 -1.27 -10.94
N ALA A 23 8.39 -1.37 -9.69
CA ALA A 23 8.99 -2.25 -8.70
C ALA A 23 8.79 -3.74 -9.05
N THR A 24 7.59 -4.12 -9.48
CA THR A 24 7.28 -5.50 -9.90
C THR A 24 8.20 -6.00 -11.02
N GLN A 25 8.61 -5.13 -11.97
CA GLN A 25 9.55 -5.50 -13.04
C GLN A 25 10.91 -5.96 -12.51
N LEU A 26 11.28 -5.60 -11.29
CA LEU A 26 12.56 -5.94 -10.65
C LEU A 26 12.49 -7.20 -9.79
N LEU A 27 11.31 -7.73 -9.56
CA LEU A 27 11.13 -9.03 -8.90
C LEU A 27 11.66 -10.17 -9.80
N PRO A 28 12.20 -11.25 -9.21
CA PRO A 28 12.54 -12.45 -9.96
C PRO A 28 11.29 -13.05 -10.60
N LYS A 29 11.44 -13.75 -11.72
CA LYS A 29 10.29 -14.25 -12.51
C LYS A 29 9.35 -15.14 -11.68
N ARG A 30 9.89 -15.93 -10.74
CA ARG A 30 9.13 -16.83 -9.87
C ARG A 30 8.11 -16.07 -9.01
N ILE A 31 8.42 -14.82 -8.62
CA ILE A 31 7.54 -13.94 -7.83
C ILE A 31 6.77 -12.97 -8.71
N ARG A 32 7.41 -12.42 -9.75
CA ARG A 32 6.81 -11.42 -10.62
C ARG A 32 5.54 -11.90 -11.31
N HIS A 33 5.51 -13.16 -11.78
CA HIS A 33 4.32 -13.71 -12.44
C HIS A 33 3.16 -13.91 -11.46
N PRO A 34 3.35 -14.53 -10.28
CA PRO A 34 2.36 -14.52 -9.20
C PRO A 34 1.86 -13.11 -8.85
N THR A 35 2.76 -12.13 -8.71
CA THR A 35 2.38 -10.73 -8.41
C THR A 35 1.42 -10.16 -9.45
N TYR A 36 1.57 -10.47 -10.75
CA TYR A 36 0.62 -10.02 -11.76
C TYR A 36 -0.77 -10.63 -11.58
N VAL A 37 -0.84 -11.89 -11.17
CA VAL A 37 -2.11 -12.59 -10.91
C VAL A 37 -2.79 -12.01 -9.67
N LEU A 38 -2.04 -11.85 -8.57
CA LEU A 38 -2.55 -11.20 -7.35
C LEU A 38 -3.12 -9.81 -7.66
N TYR A 39 -2.33 -8.98 -8.35
CA TYR A 39 -2.78 -7.64 -8.72
C TYR A 39 -4.03 -7.67 -9.60
N GLY A 40 -4.12 -8.62 -10.53
CA GLY A 40 -5.30 -8.80 -11.37
C GLY A 40 -6.54 -9.16 -10.54
N PHE A 41 -6.41 -10.08 -9.59
CA PHE A 41 -7.49 -10.43 -8.66
C PHE A 41 -7.97 -9.23 -7.84
N PHE A 42 -7.03 -8.51 -7.22
CA PHE A 42 -7.40 -7.32 -6.42
C PHE A 42 -8.14 -6.28 -7.27
N ARG A 43 -7.66 -6.05 -8.50
CA ARG A 43 -8.29 -5.05 -9.37
C ARG A 43 -9.66 -5.47 -9.87
N ILE A 44 -9.89 -6.77 -10.17
CA ILE A 44 -11.21 -7.28 -10.55
C ILE A 44 -12.23 -7.06 -9.43
N ALA A 45 -11.85 -7.35 -8.17
CA ALA A 45 -12.73 -7.13 -7.03
C ALA A 45 -13.01 -5.64 -6.78
N ASP A 46 -11.98 -4.80 -6.87
CA ASP A 46 -12.06 -3.35 -6.73
C ASP A 46 -12.96 -2.72 -7.81
N GLU A 47 -12.87 -3.17 -9.07
CA GLU A 47 -13.73 -2.69 -10.17
C GLU A 47 -15.22 -3.00 -9.96
N VAL A 48 -15.57 -4.04 -9.20
CA VAL A 48 -16.99 -4.33 -8.88
C VAL A 48 -17.61 -3.19 -8.06
N VAL A 49 -16.84 -2.52 -7.21
CA VAL A 49 -17.35 -1.49 -6.30
C VAL A 49 -17.04 -0.06 -6.77
N ASP A 50 -15.97 0.12 -7.56
CA ASP A 50 -15.53 1.43 -8.06
C ASP A 50 -16.22 1.83 -9.37
N ASP A 51 -16.51 0.87 -10.26
CA ASP A 51 -17.18 1.08 -11.54
C ASP A 51 -18.33 0.07 -11.71
N PRO A 52 -19.43 0.31 -11.01
CA PRO A 52 -20.53 -0.66 -10.93
C PRO A 52 -21.32 -0.85 -12.23
N ASP A 53 -21.00 -0.14 -13.33
CA ASP A 53 -21.72 -0.24 -14.63
C ASP A 53 -23.25 -0.11 -14.50
N GLY A 54 -23.72 0.58 -13.44
CA GLY A 54 -25.13 0.73 -13.12
C GLY A 54 -25.71 -0.40 -12.27
N ASP A 55 -24.87 -1.32 -11.77
CA ASP A 55 -25.27 -2.36 -10.81
C ASP A 55 -25.81 -1.72 -9.51
N THR A 56 -26.81 -2.35 -8.94
CA THR A 56 -27.31 -2.00 -7.62
C THR A 56 -26.37 -2.55 -6.53
N PRO A 57 -26.41 -2.00 -5.28
CA PRO A 57 -25.64 -2.55 -4.15
C PRO A 57 -25.81 -4.06 -3.95
N ASP A 58 -27.02 -4.59 -4.13
CA ASP A 58 -27.30 -6.03 -4.02
C ASP A 58 -26.63 -6.83 -5.16
N GLU A 59 -26.58 -6.29 -6.37
CA GLU A 59 -25.90 -6.90 -7.51
C GLU A 59 -24.38 -6.86 -7.35
N GLN A 60 -23.79 -5.76 -6.85
CA GLN A 60 -22.39 -5.67 -6.53
C GLN A 60 -22.01 -6.70 -5.45
N ALA A 61 -22.78 -6.79 -4.37
CA ALA A 61 -22.56 -7.79 -3.31
C ALA A 61 -22.62 -9.22 -3.87
N ALA A 62 -23.61 -9.52 -4.73
CA ALA A 62 -23.74 -10.83 -5.37
C ALA A 62 -22.54 -11.15 -6.28
N ARG A 63 -22.01 -10.19 -7.02
CA ARG A 63 -20.81 -10.36 -7.86
C ARG A 63 -19.55 -10.63 -7.04
N LEU A 64 -19.37 -9.96 -5.88
CA LEU A 64 -18.27 -10.25 -4.97
C LEU A 64 -18.36 -11.65 -4.37
N GLU A 65 -19.56 -12.11 -4.00
CA GLU A 65 -19.77 -13.49 -3.53
C GLU A 65 -19.53 -14.52 -4.64
N GLU A 66 -19.92 -14.23 -5.88
CA GLU A 66 -19.61 -15.09 -7.04
C GLU A 66 -18.09 -15.17 -7.25
N LEU A 67 -17.37 -14.03 -7.21
CA LEU A 67 -15.92 -13.97 -7.30
C LEU A 67 -15.28 -14.81 -6.18
N ARG A 68 -15.77 -14.68 -4.95
CA ARG A 68 -15.33 -15.49 -3.80
C ARG A 68 -15.49 -16.98 -4.09
N ALA A 69 -16.68 -17.42 -4.51
CA ALA A 69 -16.93 -18.81 -4.82
C ALA A 69 -16.04 -19.35 -5.97
N GLN A 70 -15.73 -18.51 -6.95
CA GLN A 70 -14.86 -18.88 -8.06
C GLN A 70 -13.40 -19.08 -7.62
N VAL A 71 -12.86 -18.18 -6.77
CA VAL A 71 -11.46 -18.30 -6.32
C VAL A 71 -11.25 -19.37 -5.26
N PHE A 72 -12.33 -19.82 -4.58
CA PHE A 72 -12.30 -20.98 -3.71
C PHE A 72 -12.56 -22.32 -4.44
N GLY A 73 -12.96 -22.25 -5.71
CA GLY A 73 -13.25 -23.43 -6.53
C GLY A 73 -14.65 -24.02 -6.33
N ASP A 74 -15.52 -23.32 -5.59
CA ASP A 74 -16.93 -23.70 -5.37
C ASP A 74 -17.79 -23.46 -6.62
N GLN A 75 -17.32 -22.55 -7.51
CA GLN A 75 -17.93 -22.28 -8.81
C GLN A 75 -16.86 -22.26 -9.92
N PRO A 76 -17.18 -22.76 -11.12
CA PRO A 76 -16.28 -22.64 -12.26
C PRO A 76 -16.16 -21.20 -12.73
N THR A 77 -14.99 -20.82 -13.25
CA THR A 77 -14.76 -19.53 -13.87
C THR A 77 -14.04 -19.66 -15.20
N ASP A 78 -14.48 -18.87 -16.19
CA ASP A 78 -13.78 -18.70 -17.47
C ASP A 78 -12.80 -17.50 -17.44
N ASP A 79 -12.78 -16.71 -16.34
CA ASP A 79 -11.85 -15.61 -16.19
C ASP A 79 -10.43 -16.16 -15.94
N PRO A 80 -9.46 -15.81 -16.82
CA PRO A 80 -8.11 -16.35 -16.71
C PRO A 80 -7.36 -15.88 -15.45
N VAL A 81 -7.70 -14.73 -14.88
CA VAL A 81 -7.05 -14.20 -13.66
C VAL A 81 -7.60 -14.91 -12.43
N LEU A 82 -8.92 -15.06 -12.32
CA LEU A 82 -9.55 -15.75 -11.19
C LEU A 82 -9.16 -17.23 -11.15
N SER A 83 -9.15 -17.89 -12.32
CA SER A 83 -8.66 -19.27 -12.43
C SER A 83 -7.17 -19.38 -12.02
N ALA A 84 -6.32 -18.42 -12.43
CA ALA A 84 -4.92 -18.41 -12.05
C ALA A 84 -4.72 -18.11 -10.56
N PHE A 85 -5.55 -17.24 -9.97
CA PHE A 85 -5.48 -16.93 -8.55
C PHE A 85 -5.89 -18.15 -7.69
N ALA A 86 -6.93 -18.88 -8.08
CA ALA A 86 -7.32 -20.12 -7.41
C ALA A 86 -6.16 -21.14 -7.39
N GLU A 87 -5.48 -21.36 -8.55
CA GLU A 87 -4.28 -22.19 -8.64
C GLU A 87 -3.12 -21.66 -7.77
N LEU A 88 -2.92 -20.33 -7.75
CA LEU A 88 -1.88 -19.67 -6.98
C LEU A 88 -2.08 -19.87 -5.48
N ARG A 89 -3.32 -19.67 -5.01
CA ARG A 89 -3.71 -19.86 -3.61
C ARG A 89 -3.36 -21.27 -3.11
N GLU A 90 -3.74 -22.30 -3.86
CA GLU A 90 -3.42 -23.68 -3.51
C GLU A 90 -1.91 -23.95 -3.54
N THR A 91 -1.19 -23.41 -4.54
CA THR A 91 0.25 -23.67 -4.74
C THR A 91 1.11 -23.05 -3.64
N HIS A 92 0.78 -21.83 -3.16
CA HIS A 92 1.55 -21.10 -2.17
C HIS A 92 0.94 -21.15 -0.76
N GLY A 93 -0.19 -21.87 -0.58
CA GLY A 93 -0.83 -21.98 0.71
C GLY A 93 -1.38 -20.68 1.26
N ILE A 94 -1.87 -19.80 0.37
CA ILE A 94 -2.50 -18.53 0.80
C ILE A 94 -3.72 -18.87 1.65
N ASP A 95 -3.75 -18.37 2.88
CA ASP A 95 -4.80 -18.66 3.84
C ASP A 95 -6.14 -18.05 3.38
N ASP A 96 -7.18 -18.85 3.50
CA ASP A 96 -8.55 -18.47 3.17
C ASP A 96 -9.03 -17.26 3.96
N GLU A 97 -8.53 -17.05 5.18
CA GLU A 97 -8.85 -15.91 6.02
C GLU A 97 -8.50 -14.59 5.31
N TRP A 98 -7.30 -14.48 4.73
CA TRP A 98 -6.87 -13.24 4.07
C TRP A 98 -7.62 -12.95 2.78
N VAL A 99 -7.99 -13.99 2.04
CA VAL A 99 -8.84 -13.84 0.85
C VAL A 99 -10.23 -13.36 1.24
N ASN A 100 -10.81 -13.94 2.29
CA ASN A 100 -12.11 -13.53 2.82
C ASN A 100 -12.07 -12.09 3.34
N GLU A 101 -11.08 -11.73 4.16
CA GLU A 101 -10.93 -10.35 4.67
C GLU A 101 -10.80 -9.33 3.54
N PHE A 102 -10.11 -9.68 2.45
CA PHE A 102 -10.00 -8.81 1.29
C PHE A 102 -11.37 -8.62 0.60
N VAL A 103 -12.08 -9.70 0.31
CA VAL A 103 -13.39 -9.62 -0.35
C VAL A 103 -14.42 -8.92 0.56
N ASP A 104 -14.37 -9.17 1.88
CA ASP A 104 -15.24 -8.48 2.85
C ASP A 104 -14.95 -6.98 2.92
N ALA A 105 -13.68 -6.56 2.83
CA ALA A 105 -13.33 -5.15 2.74
C ALA A 105 -13.90 -4.50 1.46
N MET A 106 -13.82 -5.17 0.31
CA MET A 106 -14.45 -4.68 -0.94
C MET A 106 -15.97 -4.60 -0.79
N ALA A 107 -16.60 -5.61 -0.16
CA ALA A 107 -18.04 -5.59 0.10
C ALA A 107 -18.44 -4.44 1.05
N SER A 108 -17.60 -4.06 1.99
CA SER A 108 -17.88 -2.92 2.88
C SER A 108 -17.91 -1.58 2.13
N ASP A 109 -17.15 -1.44 1.05
CA ASP A 109 -17.13 -0.23 0.21
C ASP A 109 -18.47 0.04 -0.51
N ILE A 110 -19.36 -0.97 -0.60
CA ILE A 110 -20.71 -0.78 -1.16
C ILE A 110 -21.56 0.14 -0.28
N HIS A 111 -21.30 0.17 1.04
CA HIS A 111 -22.16 0.85 2.01
C HIS A 111 -21.43 1.81 2.94
N THR A 112 -20.08 1.73 3.02
CA THR A 112 -19.28 2.54 3.93
C THR A 112 -18.60 3.65 3.16
N ASP A 113 -18.97 4.88 3.47
CA ASP A 113 -18.41 6.09 2.87
C ASP A 113 -17.57 6.93 3.85
N ARG A 114 -17.58 6.58 5.16
CA ARG A 114 -16.90 7.30 6.24
C ARG A 114 -16.48 6.37 7.36
N TYR A 115 -15.43 6.75 8.08
CA TYR A 115 -14.87 6.03 9.22
C TYR A 115 -14.87 6.93 10.45
N GLU A 116 -15.58 6.51 11.52
CA GLU A 116 -15.71 7.32 12.75
C GLU A 116 -14.38 7.48 13.47
N THR A 117 -13.63 6.39 13.59
CA THR A 117 -12.34 6.37 14.27
C THR A 117 -11.23 5.85 13.37
N TYR A 118 -9.98 6.09 13.77
CA TYR A 118 -8.85 5.44 13.09
C TYR A 118 -8.90 3.91 13.22
N ALA A 119 -9.41 3.39 14.34
CA ALA A 119 -9.55 1.94 14.51
C ALA A 119 -10.53 1.32 13.48
N ASP A 120 -11.60 2.05 13.10
CA ASP A 120 -12.52 1.60 12.05
C ASP A 120 -11.82 1.61 10.68
N LEU A 121 -11.02 2.64 10.39
CA LEU A 121 -10.22 2.71 9.18
C LEU A 121 -9.13 1.63 9.16
N GLU A 122 -8.46 1.35 10.28
CA GLU A 122 -7.47 0.27 10.41
C GLU A 122 -8.10 -1.09 10.16
N ALA A 123 -9.32 -1.33 10.69
CA ALA A 123 -10.06 -2.56 10.44
C ALA A 123 -10.39 -2.74 8.95
N TYR A 124 -10.76 -1.67 8.24
CA TYR A 124 -10.92 -1.69 6.79
C TYR A 124 -9.59 -1.95 6.07
N MET A 125 -8.51 -1.25 6.45
CA MET A 125 -7.18 -1.45 5.84
C MET A 125 -6.62 -2.85 6.09
N ARG A 126 -7.06 -3.55 7.14
CA ARG A 126 -6.67 -4.95 7.37
C ARG A 126 -7.06 -5.83 6.18
N GLY A 127 -8.27 -5.69 5.67
CA GLY A 127 -8.73 -6.44 4.49
C GLY A 127 -8.20 -5.83 3.18
N SER A 128 -8.37 -4.53 2.97
CA SER A 128 -8.07 -3.88 1.68
C SER A 128 -6.56 -3.74 1.37
N ALA A 129 -5.69 -3.82 2.39
CA ALA A 129 -4.26 -3.56 2.20
C ALA A 129 -3.33 -4.52 2.96
N ALA A 130 -3.58 -4.82 4.25
CA ALA A 130 -2.73 -5.75 4.99
C ALA A 130 -2.84 -7.16 4.40
N ALA A 131 -4.05 -7.62 4.05
CA ALA A 131 -4.25 -8.88 3.34
C ALA A 131 -3.44 -8.97 2.03
N VAL A 132 -3.35 -7.86 1.28
CA VAL A 132 -2.49 -7.76 0.08
C VAL A 132 -1.01 -7.95 0.43
N GLY A 133 -0.53 -7.31 1.50
CA GLY A 133 0.84 -7.47 1.99
C GLY A 133 1.16 -8.90 2.41
N VAL A 134 0.20 -9.58 3.09
CA VAL A 134 0.32 -10.98 3.49
C VAL A 134 0.38 -11.90 2.29
N MET A 135 -0.59 -11.83 1.36
CA MET A 135 -0.62 -12.65 0.15
C MET A 135 0.63 -12.43 -0.73
N MET A 136 1.20 -11.21 -0.73
CA MET A 136 2.48 -10.94 -1.38
C MET A 136 3.65 -11.64 -0.68
N THR A 137 3.59 -11.83 0.64
CA THR A 137 4.61 -12.54 1.42
C THR A 137 4.48 -14.04 1.22
N ASP A 138 3.25 -14.57 1.16
CA ASP A 138 2.97 -15.99 0.91
C ASP A 138 3.60 -16.49 -0.40
N ILE A 139 3.51 -15.70 -1.48
CA ILE A 139 4.10 -16.08 -2.77
C ILE A 139 5.63 -16.01 -2.81
N MET A 140 6.29 -15.53 -1.76
CA MET A 140 7.74 -15.45 -1.69
C MET A 140 8.42 -16.72 -1.17
N ASP A 141 7.64 -17.70 -0.70
CA ASP A 141 8.09 -19.01 -0.25
C ASP A 141 9.16 -18.92 0.88
N LEU A 142 8.89 -18.10 1.90
CA LEU A 142 9.75 -17.96 3.08
C LEU A 142 9.71 -19.24 3.94
N ASP A 143 10.78 -19.50 4.69
CA ASP A 143 10.68 -20.50 5.75
C ASP A 143 9.80 -20.00 6.91
N GLU A 144 9.40 -20.92 7.81
CA GLU A 144 8.43 -20.62 8.88
C GLU A 144 8.94 -19.51 9.83
N ASP A 145 10.23 -19.50 10.15
CA ASP A 145 10.83 -18.50 11.04
C ASP A 145 10.93 -17.13 10.38
N GLU A 146 11.36 -17.08 9.11
CA GLU A 146 11.44 -15.86 8.30
C GLU A 146 10.04 -15.28 8.06
N TYR A 147 9.06 -16.15 7.74
CA TYR A 147 7.67 -15.74 7.55
C TYR A 147 7.07 -15.12 8.81
N ALA A 148 7.25 -15.77 9.97
CA ALA A 148 6.76 -15.24 11.24
C ALA A 148 7.36 -13.87 11.59
N GLN A 149 8.61 -13.60 11.17
CA GLN A 149 9.26 -12.31 11.35
C GLN A 149 8.82 -11.29 10.30
N ALA A 150 8.62 -11.68 9.04
CA ALA A 150 8.21 -10.77 7.96
C ALA A 150 6.77 -10.30 8.09
N LEU A 151 5.85 -11.20 8.50
CA LEU A 151 4.41 -11.01 8.49
C LEU A 151 3.92 -9.71 9.16
N PRO A 152 4.29 -9.38 10.43
CA PRO A 152 3.81 -8.15 11.07
C PRO A 152 4.27 -6.89 10.33
N HIS A 153 5.43 -6.92 9.71
CA HIS A 153 5.95 -5.81 8.92
C HIS A 153 5.28 -5.70 7.54
N ALA A 154 4.94 -6.82 6.91
CA ALA A 154 4.20 -6.84 5.64
C ALA A 154 2.81 -6.20 5.81
N ILE A 155 2.13 -6.50 6.92
CA ILE A 155 0.87 -5.87 7.32
C ILE A 155 1.05 -4.34 7.40
N LYS A 156 2.03 -3.87 8.19
CA LYS A 156 2.29 -2.44 8.37
C LYS A 156 2.69 -1.72 7.08
N LEU A 157 3.43 -2.38 6.19
CA LEU A 157 3.79 -1.80 4.90
C LEU A 157 2.57 -1.70 3.97
N GLY A 158 1.68 -2.68 3.98
CA GLY A 158 0.39 -2.63 3.27
C GLY A 158 -0.47 -1.46 3.76
N GLU A 159 -0.66 -1.35 5.07
CA GLU A 159 -1.39 -0.22 5.69
C GLU A 159 -0.75 1.13 5.33
N ALA A 160 0.59 1.24 5.35
CA ALA A 160 1.30 2.47 4.99
C ALA A 160 1.02 2.89 3.54
N PHE A 161 1.00 1.94 2.60
CA PHE A 161 0.66 2.21 1.21
C PHE A 161 -0.78 2.69 1.06
N GLN A 162 -1.72 2.04 1.72
CA GLN A 162 -3.13 2.38 1.62
C GLN A 162 -3.43 3.74 2.26
N LEU A 163 -2.91 3.99 3.46
CA LEU A 163 -3.09 5.30 4.09
C LEU A 163 -2.46 6.43 3.24
N THR A 164 -1.34 6.16 2.58
CA THR A 164 -0.75 7.11 1.62
C THR A 164 -1.68 7.38 0.43
N ASN A 165 -2.36 6.35 -0.12
CA ASN A 165 -3.35 6.53 -1.17
C ASN A 165 -4.49 7.43 -0.69
N PHE A 166 -5.11 7.12 0.44
CA PHE A 166 -6.20 7.93 1.01
C PHE A 166 -5.81 9.39 1.22
N LEU A 167 -4.58 9.64 1.67
CA LEU A 167 -4.11 11.01 1.91
C LEU A 167 -3.76 11.76 0.64
N ARG A 168 -3.36 11.06 -0.41
CA ARG A 168 -3.07 11.64 -1.73
C ARG A 168 -4.36 11.96 -2.50
N ASP A 169 -5.32 11.05 -2.43
CA ASP A 169 -6.47 11.00 -3.33
C ASP A 169 -7.75 11.56 -2.70
N VAL A 170 -7.66 12.31 -1.56
CA VAL A 170 -8.84 12.88 -0.85
C VAL A 170 -9.83 13.55 -1.81
N ARG A 171 -9.32 14.36 -2.77
CA ARG A 171 -10.18 15.03 -3.75
C ARG A 171 -10.85 14.02 -4.69
N GLU A 172 -10.10 13.08 -5.24
CA GLU A 172 -10.61 12.05 -6.15
C GLU A 172 -11.69 11.21 -5.45
N ASP A 173 -11.42 10.74 -4.23
CA ASP A 173 -12.35 9.92 -3.45
C ASP A 173 -13.66 10.67 -3.15
N VAL A 174 -13.58 11.97 -2.83
CA VAL A 174 -14.78 12.82 -2.63
C VAL A 174 -15.55 13.02 -3.93
N VAL A 175 -14.88 13.37 -5.03
CA VAL A 175 -15.55 13.77 -6.28
C VAL A 175 -16.14 12.56 -7.01
N ASP A 176 -15.37 11.46 -7.07
CA ASP A 176 -15.74 10.31 -7.91
C ASP A 176 -16.53 9.25 -7.14
N ARG A 177 -16.39 9.20 -5.78
CA ARG A 177 -16.97 8.12 -4.95
C ARG A 177 -17.82 8.60 -3.77
N ASP A 178 -17.88 9.92 -3.49
CA ASP A 178 -18.51 10.51 -2.30
C ASP A 178 -17.98 9.92 -0.97
N ARG A 179 -16.68 9.55 -0.95
CA ARG A 179 -16.01 8.88 0.19
C ARG A 179 -15.00 9.79 0.89
N VAL A 180 -14.92 9.65 2.21
CA VAL A 180 -13.92 10.34 3.04
C VAL A 180 -13.22 9.33 3.95
N TYR A 181 -11.98 9.00 3.62
CA TYR A 181 -11.14 8.08 4.41
C TYR A 181 -10.40 8.77 5.58
N LEU A 182 -10.46 10.10 5.68
CA LEU A 182 -9.97 10.81 6.88
C LEU A 182 -10.90 10.51 8.05
N PRO A 183 -10.40 9.93 9.19
CA PRO A 183 -11.25 9.59 10.31
C PRO A 183 -11.99 10.81 10.87
N VAL A 184 -13.30 10.67 11.13
CA VAL A 184 -14.14 11.73 11.67
C VAL A 184 -13.55 12.26 12.98
N GLU A 185 -13.03 11.40 13.84
CA GLU A 185 -12.36 11.82 15.09
C GLU A 185 -11.12 12.69 14.85
N THR A 186 -10.34 12.44 13.77
CA THR A 186 -9.18 13.26 13.43
C THR A 186 -9.62 14.61 12.89
N LEU A 187 -10.62 14.64 12.00
CA LEU A 187 -11.20 15.89 11.51
C LEU A 187 -11.75 16.73 12.68
N ALA A 188 -12.54 16.12 13.58
CA ALA A 188 -13.11 16.80 14.74
C ALA A 188 -12.04 17.37 15.70
N ARG A 189 -10.94 16.64 15.91
CA ARG A 189 -9.78 17.12 16.71
C ARG A 189 -9.18 18.40 16.15
N HIS A 190 -9.26 18.61 14.84
CA HIS A 190 -8.77 19.80 14.14
C HIS A 190 -9.89 20.82 13.82
N GLY A 191 -11.10 20.62 14.38
CA GLY A 191 -12.22 21.55 14.24
C GLY A 191 -12.86 21.56 12.85
N VAL A 192 -12.79 20.45 12.12
CA VAL A 192 -13.33 20.27 10.77
C VAL A 192 -14.44 19.23 10.78
N SER A 193 -15.51 19.47 10.05
CA SER A 193 -16.56 18.48 9.81
C SER A 193 -16.31 17.71 8.51
N THR A 194 -16.85 16.50 8.41
CA THR A 194 -16.83 15.72 7.18
C THR A 194 -17.52 16.45 6.02
N ASP A 195 -18.60 17.21 6.32
CA ASP A 195 -19.32 18.01 5.31
C ASP A 195 -18.43 19.11 4.68
N GLU A 196 -17.46 19.63 5.44
CA GLU A 196 -16.50 20.60 4.88
C GLU A 196 -15.53 19.92 3.90
N VAL A 197 -15.10 18.69 4.18
CA VAL A 197 -14.26 17.90 3.26
C VAL A 197 -15.07 17.56 1.99
N LEU A 198 -16.30 17.09 2.13
CA LEU A 198 -17.20 16.81 1.01
C LEU A 198 -17.52 18.05 0.16
N ALA A 199 -17.56 19.22 0.79
CA ALA A 199 -17.70 20.50 0.09
C ALA A 199 -16.37 21.01 -0.51
N LEU A 200 -15.31 20.22 -0.49
CA LEU A 200 -13.96 20.53 -0.97
C LEU A 200 -13.38 21.83 -0.35
N LYS A 201 -13.63 22.05 0.95
CA LYS A 201 -13.11 23.20 1.66
C LYS A 201 -11.78 22.87 2.34
N ALA A 202 -10.69 23.38 1.81
CA ALA A 202 -9.37 23.27 2.42
C ALA A 202 -9.16 24.36 3.48
N SER A 203 -9.60 24.11 4.71
CA SER A 203 -9.30 24.95 5.86
C SER A 203 -7.93 24.59 6.47
N ASP A 204 -7.38 25.46 7.32
CA ASP A 204 -6.14 25.17 8.06
C ASP A 204 -6.33 23.92 8.96
N GLY A 205 -7.53 23.72 9.52
CA GLY A 205 -7.86 22.51 10.27
C GLY A 205 -7.85 21.25 9.39
N ALA A 206 -8.37 21.33 8.16
CA ALA A 206 -8.37 20.21 7.22
C ALA A 206 -6.94 19.80 6.82
N ARG A 207 -6.07 20.77 6.54
CA ARG A 207 -4.64 20.52 6.28
C ARG A 207 -3.93 19.91 7.48
N ALA A 208 -4.24 20.39 8.70
CA ALA A 208 -3.69 19.82 9.93
C ALA A 208 -4.16 18.37 10.17
N ALA A 209 -5.40 18.03 9.79
CA ALA A 209 -5.89 16.65 9.85
C ALA A 209 -5.14 15.73 8.86
N VAL A 210 -4.94 16.18 7.61
CA VAL A 210 -4.12 15.44 6.62
C VAL A 210 -2.68 15.30 7.12
N GLU A 211 -2.08 16.34 7.70
CA GLU A 211 -0.72 16.28 8.28
C GLU A 211 -0.64 15.26 9.42
N ALA A 212 -1.65 15.20 10.30
CA ALA A 212 -1.68 14.26 11.41
C ALA A 212 -1.71 12.80 10.93
N GLU A 213 -2.56 12.49 9.94
CA GLU A 213 -2.63 11.14 9.37
C GLU A 213 -1.39 10.81 8.51
N LEU A 214 -0.76 11.81 7.87
CA LEU A 214 0.50 11.60 7.16
C LEU A 214 1.63 11.17 8.10
N ARG A 215 1.70 11.74 9.31
CA ARG A 215 2.67 11.29 10.34
C ARG A 215 2.40 9.86 10.76
N ARG A 216 1.13 9.47 10.91
CA ARG A 216 0.75 8.08 11.20
C ARG A 216 1.21 7.13 10.09
N ALA A 217 0.99 7.48 8.82
CA ALA A 217 1.50 6.70 7.69
C ALA A 217 3.03 6.56 7.72
N GLU A 218 3.76 7.60 8.14
CA GLU A 218 5.22 7.55 8.28
C GLU A 218 5.68 6.58 9.36
N ASP A 219 4.95 6.46 10.48
CA ASP A 219 5.23 5.46 11.51
C ASP A 219 5.02 4.05 10.97
N LEU A 220 3.93 3.82 10.24
CA LEU A 220 3.67 2.54 9.56
C LEU A 220 4.79 2.19 8.56
N TYR A 221 5.31 3.15 7.78
CA TYR A 221 6.46 2.90 6.91
C TYR A 221 7.71 2.48 7.67
N ARG A 222 8.02 3.11 8.81
CA ARG A 222 9.19 2.77 9.62
C ARG A 222 9.10 1.34 10.13
N GLU A 223 7.93 0.93 10.62
CA GLU A 223 7.67 -0.43 11.06
C GLU A 223 7.69 -1.42 9.88
N GLY A 224 7.03 -1.09 8.78
CA GLY A 224 6.90 -1.99 7.63
C GLY A 224 8.22 -2.25 6.91
N VAL A 225 9.03 -1.21 6.70
CA VAL A 225 10.31 -1.33 5.98
C VAL A 225 11.33 -2.19 6.75
N ALA A 226 11.26 -2.21 8.09
CA ALA A 226 12.14 -3.03 8.91
C ALA A 226 12.05 -4.53 8.60
N GLY A 227 10.89 -5.01 8.10
CA GLY A 227 10.67 -6.41 7.72
C GLY A 227 11.24 -6.82 6.37
N ILE A 228 11.64 -5.88 5.50
CA ILE A 228 12.17 -6.21 4.17
C ILE A 228 13.41 -7.10 4.25
N ARG A 229 14.17 -7.01 5.34
CA ARG A 229 15.36 -7.84 5.57
C ARG A 229 15.08 -9.34 5.69
N TYR A 230 13.85 -9.72 6.06
CA TYR A 230 13.42 -11.11 6.19
C TYR A 230 12.92 -11.71 4.88
N LEU A 231 12.72 -10.89 3.84
CA LEU A 231 12.33 -11.35 2.51
C LEU A 231 13.53 -11.97 1.79
N PRO A 232 13.32 -12.83 0.77
CA PRO A 232 14.39 -13.37 -0.05
C PRO A 232 15.26 -12.23 -0.63
N GLU A 233 16.57 -12.39 -0.60
CA GLU A 233 17.52 -11.33 -1.02
C GLU A 233 17.24 -10.76 -2.40
N ASP A 234 16.76 -11.61 -3.33
CA ASP A 234 16.42 -11.22 -4.69
C ASP A 234 15.09 -10.44 -4.81
N CYS A 235 14.28 -10.41 -3.72
CA CYS A 235 13.05 -9.64 -3.63
C CYS A 235 13.22 -8.30 -2.89
N GLN A 236 14.17 -8.22 -1.96
CA GLN A 236 14.34 -7.08 -1.05
C GLN A 236 14.44 -5.74 -1.78
N PHE A 237 15.25 -5.67 -2.85
CA PHE A 237 15.40 -4.42 -3.61
C PHE A 237 14.10 -3.94 -4.26
N ALA A 238 13.30 -4.86 -4.80
CA ALA A 238 12.05 -4.51 -5.44
C ALA A 238 11.02 -3.98 -4.45
N VAL A 239 10.89 -4.62 -3.28
CA VAL A 239 9.98 -4.19 -2.20
C VAL A 239 10.44 -2.86 -1.60
N LEU A 240 11.74 -2.70 -1.34
CA LEU A 240 12.33 -1.43 -0.90
C LEU A 240 12.04 -0.29 -1.89
N LEU A 241 12.20 -0.55 -3.19
CA LEU A 241 11.93 0.46 -4.21
C LEU A 241 10.44 0.83 -4.25
N ALA A 242 9.53 -0.14 -4.10
CA ALA A 242 8.10 0.15 -3.96
C ALA A 242 7.84 1.08 -2.78
N ALA A 243 8.40 0.78 -1.60
CA ALA A 243 8.27 1.60 -0.42
C ALA A 243 8.81 3.03 -0.64
N VAL A 244 9.99 3.18 -1.26
CA VAL A 244 10.58 4.50 -1.57
C VAL A 244 9.71 5.30 -2.55
N LEU A 245 9.19 4.65 -3.60
CA LEU A 245 8.36 5.31 -4.60
C LEU A 245 7.02 5.78 -4.03
N TYR A 246 6.41 4.96 -3.17
CA TYR A 246 5.16 5.33 -2.50
C TYR A 246 5.37 6.41 -1.43
N ALA A 247 6.39 6.29 -0.60
CA ALA A 247 6.75 7.29 0.39
C ALA A 247 7.04 8.68 -0.23
N GLU A 248 7.40 8.75 -1.51
CA GLU A 248 7.62 10.02 -2.21
C GLU A 248 6.33 10.85 -2.37
N HIS A 249 5.15 10.23 -2.33
CA HIS A 249 3.88 10.97 -2.30
C HIS A 249 3.76 11.87 -1.07
N HIS A 250 4.38 11.51 0.05
CA HIS A 250 4.44 12.37 1.24
C HIS A 250 5.12 13.72 0.95
N ARG A 251 6.16 13.71 0.09
CA ARG A 251 6.79 14.96 -0.35
C ARG A 251 5.86 15.78 -1.25
N THR A 252 5.09 15.14 -2.11
CA THR A 252 4.14 15.86 -3.00
C THR A 252 2.97 16.43 -2.21
N ILE A 253 2.48 15.71 -1.19
CA ILE A 253 1.44 16.17 -0.24
C ILE A 253 1.95 17.39 0.55
N ARG A 254 3.17 17.35 1.09
CA ARG A 254 3.79 18.51 1.76
C ARG A 254 4.00 19.70 0.82
N ALA A 255 4.30 19.45 -0.46
CA ALA A 255 4.53 20.52 -1.43
C ALA A 255 3.27 21.34 -1.76
N VAL A 256 2.08 20.78 -1.53
CA VAL A 256 0.79 21.47 -1.62
C VAL A 256 0.28 21.94 -0.24
N ASP A 257 1.16 21.99 0.76
CA ASP A 257 0.81 22.39 2.13
C ASP A 257 -0.32 21.55 2.72
N TYR A 258 -0.26 20.23 2.50
CA TYR A 258 -1.24 19.20 2.92
C TYR A 258 -2.67 19.42 2.35
N ASP A 259 -2.83 20.28 1.35
CA ASP A 259 -4.10 20.52 0.69
C ASP A 259 -4.37 19.50 -0.41
N THR A 260 -4.66 18.28 -0.04
CA THR A 260 -5.10 17.23 -0.97
C THR A 260 -6.63 17.23 -1.20
N ILE A 261 -7.33 18.16 -0.55
CA ILE A 261 -8.76 18.36 -0.74
C ILE A 261 -9.05 19.16 -2.03
N THR A 262 -8.19 20.15 -2.34
CA THR A 262 -8.35 20.96 -3.56
C THR A 262 -7.33 20.64 -4.64
N PHE A 263 -6.23 19.98 -4.31
CA PHE A 263 -5.17 19.59 -5.23
C PHE A 263 -5.04 18.08 -5.32
N GLU A 264 -4.59 17.57 -6.46
CA GLU A 264 -4.24 16.17 -6.71
C GLU A 264 -2.71 16.09 -6.91
N PRO A 265 -1.94 15.78 -5.85
CA PRO A 265 -0.49 15.73 -5.95
C PRO A 265 -0.04 14.53 -6.76
N ASP A 266 0.66 14.75 -7.87
CA ASP A 266 1.18 13.68 -8.76
C ASP A 266 2.71 13.58 -8.69
N LEU A 267 3.19 12.40 -9.04
CA LEU A 267 4.61 12.04 -9.06
C LEU A 267 5.12 11.87 -10.50
N SER A 268 5.88 12.84 -10.98
CA SER A 268 6.41 12.84 -12.33
C SER A 268 7.30 11.63 -12.64
N LEU A 269 7.27 11.15 -13.89
CA LEU A 269 8.12 10.04 -14.34
C LEU A 269 9.61 10.33 -14.13
N ALA A 270 10.06 11.58 -14.36
CA ALA A 270 11.44 11.97 -14.13
C ALA A 270 11.85 11.78 -12.65
N ARG A 271 10.94 12.10 -11.71
CA ARG A 271 11.18 11.89 -10.29
C ARG A 271 11.22 10.40 -9.94
N LYS A 272 10.30 9.59 -10.47
CA LYS A 272 10.30 8.13 -10.29
C LYS A 272 11.63 7.53 -10.76
N LEU A 273 12.11 7.89 -11.95
CA LEU A 273 13.40 7.42 -12.47
C LEU A 273 14.60 7.88 -11.64
N SER A 274 14.58 9.11 -11.14
CA SER A 274 15.62 9.63 -10.22
C SER A 274 15.67 8.81 -8.92
N LEU A 275 14.52 8.46 -8.35
CA LEU A 275 14.43 7.62 -7.14
C LEU A 275 14.94 6.20 -7.40
N VAL A 276 14.58 5.60 -8.52
CA VAL A 276 15.11 4.28 -8.94
C VAL A 276 16.65 4.32 -8.97
N ALA A 277 17.22 5.32 -9.64
CA ALA A 277 18.68 5.47 -9.74
C ALA A 277 19.34 5.70 -8.36
N LYS A 278 18.74 6.58 -7.53
CA LYS A 278 19.24 6.89 -6.19
C LYS A 278 19.16 5.68 -5.26
N THR A 279 18.03 4.96 -5.23
CA THR A 279 17.86 3.75 -4.44
C THR A 279 18.85 2.67 -4.89
N ARG A 280 18.97 2.46 -6.20
CA ARG A 280 19.93 1.50 -6.75
C ARG A 280 21.37 1.83 -6.38
N TRP A 281 21.75 3.11 -6.44
CA TRP A 281 23.08 3.55 -6.06
C TRP A 281 23.39 3.23 -4.59
N HIS A 282 22.51 3.57 -3.65
CA HIS A 282 22.71 3.27 -2.23
C HIS A 282 22.71 1.77 -1.96
N TRP A 283 21.83 1.01 -2.65
CA TRP A 283 21.74 -0.45 -2.53
C TRP A 283 23.01 -1.19 -2.98
N LEU A 284 23.80 -0.62 -3.86
CA LEU A 284 25.09 -1.23 -4.26
C LEU A 284 26.11 -1.27 -3.12
N TRP A 285 26.05 -0.32 -2.22
CA TRP A 285 27.02 -0.15 -1.13
C TRP A 285 26.49 -0.59 0.23
N ASN A 286 25.21 -0.63 0.40
CA ASN A 286 24.55 -1.02 1.65
C ASN A 286 23.30 -1.86 1.32
N LYS A 287 23.28 -3.11 1.81
CA LYS A 287 22.18 -4.06 1.62
C LYS A 287 21.18 -4.05 2.78
N ASP A 288 21.29 -3.11 3.70
CA ASP A 288 20.29 -2.92 4.74
C ASP A 288 19.12 -2.05 4.23
N PRO A 289 17.89 -2.63 4.09
CA PRO A 289 16.77 -1.93 3.49
C PRO A 289 16.38 -0.68 4.27
N GLU A 290 16.40 -0.76 5.59
CA GLU A 290 15.99 0.31 6.49
C GLU A 290 16.92 1.52 6.38
N THR A 291 18.23 1.30 6.42
CA THR A 291 19.23 2.36 6.20
C THR A 291 19.09 3.01 4.83
N VAL A 292 18.87 2.22 3.77
CA VAL A 292 18.70 2.77 2.42
C VAL A 292 17.39 3.55 2.31
N PHE A 293 16.30 3.03 2.88
CA PHE A 293 15.02 3.73 2.91
C PHE A 293 15.14 5.11 3.56
N HIS A 294 15.72 5.20 4.75
CA HIS A 294 15.92 6.48 5.47
C HIS A 294 16.80 7.49 4.72
N ARG A 295 17.73 7.03 3.90
CA ARG A 295 18.59 7.92 3.09
C ARG A 295 17.93 8.43 1.82
N VAL A 296 16.94 7.71 1.31
CA VAL A 296 16.40 7.96 -0.05
C VAL A 296 14.98 8.47 0.00
N SER A 297 14.16 7.96 0.92
CA SER A 297 12.73 8.27 1.01
C SER A 297 12.44 9.70 1.46
N ALA A 298 11.18 10.10 1.33
CA ALA A 298 10.66 11.36 1.81
C ALA A 298 10.22 11.32 3.29
N ILE A 299 10.33 10.15 3.94
CA ILE A 299 9.96 9.97 5.35
C ILE A 299 11.06 10.56 6.24
N PRO A 300 10.76 11.50 7.15
CA PRO A 300 11.73 12.03 8.09
C PRO A 300 12.26 10.92 9.03
N VAL A 301 13.54 11.00 9.38
CA VAL A 301 14.09 10.19 10.46
C VAL A 301 13.45 10.66 11.76
N SER A 302 12.95 9.75 12.59
CA SER A 302 12.36 10.12 13.88
C SER A 302 13.38 10.87 14.74
N GLU A 303 12.98 11.98 15.39
CA GLU A 303 13.88 12.78 16.25
C GLU A 303 14.50 11.96 17.39
N ASP A 304 13.83 10.87 17.82
CA ASP A 304 14.32 9.97 18.87
C ASP A 304 15.50 9.08 18.43
N ALA A 305 15.68 8.79 17.15
CA ALA A 305 16.81 7.99 16.65
C ALA A 305 18.15 8.78 16.61
N GLY A 306 18.08 10.12 16.58
CA GLY A 306 19.27 10.99 16.48
C GLY A 306 20.04 11.20 17.80
N THR A 307 19.45 10.90 18.96
CA THR A 307 20.06 11.23 20.26
C THR A 307 21.05 10.18 20.76
N HIS A 308 21.02 8.96 20.26
CA HIS A 308 21.94 7.89 20.68
C HIS A 308 23.22 7.78 19.84
N GLU A 309 23.21 8.12 18.54
CA GLU A 309 24.41 8.05 17.70
C GLU A 309 25.30 9.30 17.77
N GLN A 310 24.76 10.49 18.00
CA GLN A 310 25.57 11.72 18.06
C GLN A 310 26.40 11.85 19.33
N LYS A 311 26.11 11.13 20.42
CA LYS A 311 26.92 11.14 21.65
C LYS A 311 28.13 10.20 21.62
N ALA A 312 28.22 9.29 20.67
CA ALA A 312 29.35 8.35 20.59
C ALA A 312 30.49 8.80 19.66
N GLY A 313 30.32 9.82 18.84
CA GLY A 313 31.22 10.20 17.74
C GLY A 313 32.30 11.24 18.08
N TRP A 314 32.17 11.99 19.15
CA TRP A 314 33.03 13.16 19.40
C TRP A 314 34.19 12.99 20.40
N ALA A 315 34.31 11.84 21.06
CA ALA A 315 35.28 11.62 22.16
C ALA A 315 36.61 11.01 21.75
N ARG A 316 36.95 10.86 20.46
CA ARG A 316 38.15 10.09 20.07
C ARG A 316 39.21 10.79 19.20
N TRP A 317 39.15 12.07 18.97
CA TRP A 317 40.17 12.75 18.16
C TRP A 317 40.57 14.11 18.74
N TRP A 318 41.20 14.16 19.90
CA TRP A 318 42.14 15.24 20.27
C TRP A 318 43.20 14.71 21.25
N PRO A 319 44.51 14.69 20.91
CA PRO A 319 45.52 14.42 21.89
C PRO A 319 45.79 15.67 22.73
N THR A 320 45.64 15.55 24.05
CA THR A 320 46.10 16.55 25.01
C THR A 320 47.59 16.71 24.93
N ARG A 321 48.07 17.93 24.74
CA ARG A 321 49.38 18.40 25.20
C ARG A 321 49.19 19.20 26.48
#